data_6b642350f7ee145137f8a6f98c2a1e4d
#
_entry.id   6b642350f7ee145137f8a6f98c2a1e4d
#
_cell.length_a   1.000
_cell.length_b   1.000
_cell.length_c   1.000
_cell.angle_alpha   90.00
_cell.angle_beta   90.00
_cell.angle_gamma   90.00
#
_symmetry.space_group_name_H-M   'P 1'
#
loop_
_entity.id
_entity.type
_entity.pdbx_description
1 polymer ?
#
loop_
_entity_poly.entity_id
_entity_poly.type
_entity_poly.pdbx_seq_one_letter_code
_entity_poly.pdbx_strand_id
1 'polypeptide(L)'
;MVVAVAVIDMICNNTNRLLLQFHITGRCNLRCKHCYRTEGNVQPLTTEMVLDVIDQFAALQERYNRIHHLKKKGHINITGGEPFIREDIDCILDHLGSYGEQLSFGVLSNGSFLDEDRIKVLKRNGVAFVQLSIDGNREIHDSLRAPGDYDRTLRTAKMLEQHGIRAYISFTANRSNYIYLPQVASACRKYGITKLWTDRLVPIGTGEQLQELVITKDVLPEYLKAIKKAQGTWVTKLLYSKTQVTANRALQFLGAEGSIYSCSAGKSLITVDEFGQVMPCRRMPIICGNVLEEPLEKIYFEHDVFVALRRKDIPKNCSGCKYSYYCRGGAKCQTYAVSGNFHQADPGCPLTTTR
;
A
#
# COMPACT_ATOMS: atom_id res chain seq x y z
N MET A 1 12.27 7.69 -31.66
CA MET A 1 10.97 7.79 -30.96
C MET A 1 10.56 6.48 -30.27
N VAL A 2 10.70 5.32 -30.90
CA VAL A 2 10.31 4.02 -30.34
C VAL A 2 11.16 3.61 -29.14
N VAL A 3 12.49 3.85 -29.14
CA VAL A 3 13.40 3.52 -28.04
C VAL A 3 13.15 4.38 -26.79
N ALA A 4 12.80 5.67 -26.98
CA ALA A 4 12.47 6.56 -25.86
C ALA A 4 11.15 6.15 -25.16
N VAL A 5 10.17 5.63 -25.90
CA VAL A 5 8.91 5.14 -25.33
C VAL A 5 9.14 3.86 -24.52
N ALA A 6 9.98 2.94 -24.99
CA ALA A 6 10.32 1.72 -24.26
C ALA A 6 11.09 1.99 -22.94
N VAL A 7 12.01 2.94 -22.95
CA VAL A 7 12.77 3.35 -21.75
C VAL A 7 11.86 4.06 -20.75
N ILE A 8 10.91 4.89 -21.20
CA ILE A 8 9.96 5.60 -20.35
C ILE A 8 8.90 4.64 -19.79
N ASP A 9 8.46 3.64 -20.55
CA ASP A 9 7.59 2.56 -20.03
C ASP A 9 8.30 1.73 -18.94
N MET A 10 9.61 1.51 -19.04
CA MET A 10 10.41 0.89 -17.97
C MET A 10 10.51 1.77 -16.71
N ILE A 11 10.56 3.10 -16.85
CA ILE A 11 10.67 4.03 -15.71
C ILE A 11 9.32 4.22 -15.01
N CYS A 12 8.22 4.22 -15.75
CA CYS A 12 6.87 4.42 -15.20
C CYS A 12 6.20 3.15 -14.65
N ASN A 13 6.64 1.97 -15.06
CA ASN A 13 6.10 0.66 -14.63
C ASN A 13 7.15 -0.16 -13.87
N ASN A 14 7.67 0.35 -12.77
CA ASN A 14 8.75 -0.29 -12.01
C ASN A 14 8.35 -1.54 -11.22
N THR A 15 7.22 -2.19 -11.53
CA THR A 15 6.87 -3.49 -10.97
C THR A 15 6.33 -4.41 -12.05
N ASN A 16 7.23 -5.01 -12.82
CA ASN A 16 6.92 -6.16 -13.66
C ASN A 16 6.74 -7.43 -12.80
N ARG A 17 6.13 -7.32 -11.64
CA ARG A 17 5.80 -8.42 -10.73
C ARG A 17 4.43 -8.20 -10.13
N LEU A 18 3.75 -9.27 -9.75
CA LEU A 18 2.50 -9.16 -9.02
C LEU A 18 2.76 -8.89 -7.53
N LEU A 19 1.83 -8.18 -6.93
CA LEU A 19 1.76 -7.89 -5.50
C LEU A 19 0.42 -8.38 -4.98
N LEU A 20 0.42 -9.34 -4.10
CA LEU A 20 -0.74 -9.73 -3.32
C LEU A 20 -0.76 -8.94 -2.00
N GLN A 21 -1.87 -8.28 -1.71
CA GLN A 21 -2.16 -7.74 -0.40
C GLN A 21 -3.13 -8.69 0.29
N PHE A 22 -2.63 -9.49 1.22
CA PHE A 22 -3.38 -10.57 1.83
C PHE A 22 -3.78 -10.22 3.26
N HIS A 23 -5.07 -10.07 3.47
CA HIS A 23 -5.65 -9.85 4.79
C HIS A 23 -5.94 -11.20 5.44
N ILE A 24 -5.02 -11.68 6.24
CA ILE A 24 -5.14 -13.00 6.87
C ILE A 24 -6.06 -13.02 8.10
N THR A 25 -6.50 -11.85 8.57
CA THR A 25 -7.41 -11.73 9.72
C THR A 25 -8.14 -10.39 9.70
N GLY A 26 -9.40 -10.37 10.17
CA GLY A 26 -10.16 -9.15 10.46
C GLY A 26 -9.92 -8.60 11.86
N ARG A 27 -9.39 -9.43 12.80
CA ARG A 27 -9.17 -9.05 14.19
C ARG A 27 -8.05 -8.03 14.33
N CYS A 28 -8.27 -7.01 15.18
CA CYS A 28 -7.27 -6.01 15.52
C CYS A 28 -7.42 -5.59 16.98
N ASN A 29 -6.31 -5.28 17.63
CA ASN A 29 -6.29 -4.75 19.00
C ASN A 29 -6.42 -3.22 19.05
N LEU A 30 -6.44 -2.52 17.91
CA LEU A 30 -6.66 -1.09 17.80
C LEU A 30 -7.99 -0.78 17.10
N ARG A 31 -8.52 0.44 17.32
CA ARG A 31 -9.75 0.98 16.73
C ARG A 31 -9.47 2.33 16.09
N CYS A 32 -8.62 2.32 15.06
CA CYS A 32 -8.18 3.54 14.38
C CYS A 32 -9.35 4.23 13.67
N LYS A 33 -9.51 5.55 13.89
CA LYS A 33 -10.63 6.35 13.33
C LYS A 33 -10.67 6.38 11.80
N HIS A 34 -9.52 6.25 11.13
CA HIS A 34 -9.37 6.28 9.67
C HIS A 34 -9.16 4.89 9.06
N CYS A 35 -9.54 3.84 9.78
CA CYS A 35 -9.38 2.48 9.27
C CYS A 35 -10.25 2.26 8.02
N TYR A 36 -9.66 1.72 6.97
CA TYR A 36 -10.39 1.38 5.73
C TYR A 36 -11.24 0.11 5.86
N ARG A 37 -11.19 -0.55 7.02
CA ARG A 37 -11.98 -1.74 7.33
C ARG A 37 -13.17 -1.36 8.19
N THR A 38 -14.26 -2.09 8.01
CA THR A 38 -15.36 -2.17 8.96
C THR A 38 -15.16 -3.39 9.85
N GLU A 39 -15.63 -3.34 11.09
CA GLU A 39 -15.64 -4.52 11.95
C GLU A 39 -16.60 -5.57 11.37
N GLY A 40 -16.15 -6.81 11.32
CA GLY A 40 -16.96 -7.95 10.89
C GLY A 40 -16.70 -9.15 11.81
N ASN A 41 -17.78 -9.81 12.22
CA ASN A 41 -17.74 -11.00 13.09
C ASN A 41 -17.85 -12.28 12.25
N VAL A 42 -17.00 -12.41 11.22
CA VAL A 42 -17.02 -13.58 10.34
C VAL A 42 -15.80 -14.43 10.63
N GLN A 43 -15.99 -15.75 10.55
CA GLN A 43 -14.91 -16.72 10.76
C GLN A 43 -13.81 -16.52 9.72
N PRO A 44 -12.58 -16.24 10.13
CA PRO A 44 -11.47 -16.04 9.20
C PRO A 44 -11.06 -17.37 8.54
N LEU A 45 -10.30 -17.27 7.45
CA LEU A 45 -9.63 -18.39 6.80
C LEU A 45 -8.86 -19.23 7.82
N THR A 46 -8.97 -20.57 7.72
CA THR A 46 -8.12 -21.50 8.50
C THR A 46 -6.66 -21.35 8.07
N THR A 47 -5.74 -21.98 8.83
CA THR A 47 -4.32 -22.00 8.46
C THR A 47 -4.13 -22.59 7.07
N GLU A 48 -4.74 -23.76 6.81
CA GLU A 48 -4.63 -24.47 5.53
C GLU A 48 -5.12 -23.60 4.36
N MET A 49 -6.24 -22.89 4.53
CA MET A 49 -6.76 -21.97 3.50
C MET A 49 -5.81 -20.80 3.26
N VAL A 50 -5.17 -20.26 4.31
CA VAL A 50 -4.18 -19.20 4.17
C VAL A 50 -2.96 -19.69 3.39
N LEU A 51 -2.48 -20.90 3.68
CA LEU A 51 -1.35 -21.49 2.96
C LEU A 51 -1.71 -21.74 1.50
N ASP A 52 -2.91 -22.27 1.22
CA ASP A 52 -3.40 -22.49 -0.14
C ASP A 52 -3.47 -21.20 -0.96
N VAL A 53 -3.91 -20.09 -0.37
CA VAL A 53 -3.91 -18.76 -1.07
C VAL A 53 -2.50 -18.32 -1.42
N ILE A 54 -1.51 -18.59 -0.57
CA ILE A 54 -0.10 -18.30 -0.86
C ILE A 54 0.38 -19.15 -2.05
N ASP A 55 0.02 -20.44 -2.08
CA ASP A 55 0.37 -21.37 -3.15
C ASP A 55 -0.30 -20.97 -4.48
N GLN A 56 -1.58 -20.60 -4.45
CA GLN A 56 -2.30 -20.08 -5.61
C GLN A 56 -1.64 -18.80 -6.17
N PHE A 57 -1.16 -17.91 -5.30
CA PHE A 57 -0.48 -16.70 -5.73
C PHE A 57 0.91 -17.00 -6.33
N ALA A 58 1.64 -17.97 -5.79
CA ALA A 58 2.91 -18.41 -6.37
C ALA A 58 2.71 -18.97 -7.78
N ALA A 59 1.69 -19.81 -7.99
CA ALA A 59 1.31 -20.34 -9.30
C ALA A 59 0.89 -19.23 -10.28
N LEU A 60 0.09 -18.26 -9.82
CA LEU A 60 -0.31 -17.10 -10.61
C LEU A 60 0.91 -16.27 -11.05
N GLN A 61 1.87 -16.01 -10.14
CA GLN A 61 3.11 -15.27 -10.48
C GLN A 61 3.94 -16.02 -11.50
N GLU A 62 4.03 -17.33 -11.39
CA GLU A 62 4.76 -18.14 -12.38
C GLU A 62 4.12 -18.08 -13.76
N ARG A 63 2.79 -18.22 -13.84
CA ARG A 63 2.06 -18.05 -15.11
C ARG A 63 2.21 -16.65 -15.67
N TYR A 64 2.13 -15.60 -14.81
CA TYR A 64 2.37 -14.22 -15.22
C TYR A 64 3.78 -14.04 -15.81
N ASN A 65 4.79 -14.62 -15.18
CA ASN A 65 6.17 -14.61 -15.67
C ASN A 65 6.28 -15.27 -17.06
N ARG A 66 5.63 -16.42 -17.26
CA ARG A 66 5.62 -17.12 -18.56
C ARG A 66 4.97 -16.28 -19.67
N ILE A 67 3.79 -15.71 -19.41
CA ILE A 67 3.05 -14.89 -20.37
C ILE A 67 3.82 -13.63 -20.78
N HIS A 68 4.51 -13.01 -19.83
CA HIS A 68 5.21 -11.73 -20.05
C HIS A 68 6.72 -11.88 -20.25
N HIS A 69 7.23 -13.11 -20.37
CA HIS A 69 8.66 -13.43 -20.54
C HIS A 69 9.53 -12.79 -19.44
N LEU A 70 9.08 -12.86 -18.18
CA LEU A 70 9.74 -12.29 -17.02
C LEU A 70 10.38 -13.39 -16.15
N LYS A 71 11.34 -12.96 -15.30
CA LYS A 71 11.89 -13.75 -14.20
C LYS A 71 11.84 -12.89 -12.92
N LYS A 72 10.65 -12.68 -12.39
CA LYS A 72 10.43 -11.81 -11.22
C LYS A 72 9.79 -12.58 -10.09
N LYS A 73 10.29 -12.37 -8.86
CA LYS A 73 9.63 -12.84 -7.64
C LYS A 73 8.31 -12.11 -7.47
N GLY A 74 7.24 -12.82 -7.16
CA GLY A 74 6.01 -12.22 -6.64
C GLY A 74 6.27 -11.53 -5.30
N HIS A 75 5.36 -10.70 -4.86
CA HIS A 75 5.45 -10.12 -3.53
C HIS A 75 4.12 -10.24 -2.79
N ILE A 76 4.17 -10.68 -1.53
CA ILE A 76 3.00 -10.76 -0.66
C ILE A 76 3.18 -9.76 0.49
N ASN A 77 2.21 -8.87 0.68
CA ASN A 77 2.06 -8.11 1.91
C ASN A 77 1.07 -8.81 2.81
N ILE A 78 1.53 -9.45 3.87
CA ILE A 78 0.68 -9.96 4.94
C ILE A 78 0.14 -8.80 5.74
N THR A 79 -1.17 -8.75 5.90
CA THR A 79 -1.90 -7.66 6.57
C THR A 79 -3.25 -8.15 7.10
N GLY A 80 -4.16 -7.25 7.38
CA GLY A 80 -5.51 -7.53 7.84
C GLY A 80 -5.97 -6.47 8.81
N GLY A 81 -6.50 -6.88 9.97
CA GLY A 81 -6.50 -6.05 11.18
C GLY A 81 -5.06 -5.96 11.71
N GLU A 82 -4.72 -6.82 12.66
CA GLU A 82 -3.33 -6.99 13.10
C GLU A 82 -2.89 -8.46 12.88
N PRO A 83 -1.96 -8.73 11.96
CA PRO A 83 -1.57 -10.09 11.61
C PRO A 83 -1.07 -10.94 12.79
N PHE A 84 -0.34 -10.30 13.71
CA PHE A 84 0.27 -10.98 14.85
C PHE A 84 -0.74 -11.35 15.97
N ILE A 85 -2.03 -11.08 15.79
CA ILE A 85 -3.11 -11.63 16.64
C ILE A 85 -3.37 -13.12 16.34
N ARG A 86 -3.03 -13.58 15.13
CA ARG A 86 -3.19 -15.00 14.80
C ARG A 86 -2.18 -15.84 15.56
N GLU A 87 -2.67 -16.90 16.17
CA GLU A 87 -1.82 -17.85 16.92
C GLU A 87 -0.93 -18.67 15.99
N ASP A 88 -1.40 -18.95 14.77
CA ASP A 88 -0.72 -19.70 13.72
C ASP A 88 0.18 -18.83 12.81
N ILE A 89 0.44 -17.57 13.18
CA ILE A 89 1.22 -16.65 12.34
C ILE A 89 2.62 -17.17 12.01
N ASP A 90 3.26 -17.90 12.94
CA ASP A 90 4.60 -18.42 12.72
C ASP A 90 4.61 -19.52 11.64
N CYS A 91 3.58 -20.39 11.61
CA CYS A 91 3.39 -21.37 10.54
C CYS A 91 3.23 -20.67 9.17
N ILE A 92 2.45 -19.61 9.11
CA ILE A 92 2.26 -18.82 7.88
C ILE A 92 3.58 -18.16 7.42
N LEU A 93 4.37 -17.62 8.36
CA LEU A 93 5.67 -17.01 8.05
C LEU A 93 6.70 -18.05 7.59
N ASP A 94 6.72 -19.24 8.21
CA ASP A 94 7.59 -20.36 7.83
C ASP A 94 7.24 -20.85 6.40
N HIS A 95 5.95 -20.95 6.06
CA HIS A 95 5.51 -21.29 4.71
C HIS A 95 5.92 -20.24 3.67
N LEU A 96 5.76 -18.94 3.97
CA LEU A 96 6.25 -17.86 3.12
C LEU A 96 7.78 -17.91 2.93
N GLY A 97 8.52 -18.23 4.01
CA GLY A 97 9.98 -18.37 3.97
C GLY A 97 10.45 -19.48 3.03
N SER A 98 9.68 -20.57 2.92
CA SER A 98 9.99 -21.70 2.03
C SER A 98 9.97 -21.32 0.53
N TYR A 99 9.24 -20.26 0.16
CA TYR A 99 9.15 -19.74 -1.21
C TYR A 99 10.29 -18.77 -1.59
N GLY A 100 11.36 -18.68 -0.83
CA GLY A 100 12.40 -17.65 -0.93
C GLY A 100 12.87 -17.25 -2.33
N GLU A 101 12.90 -18.18 -3.31
CA GLU A 101 13.29 -17.89 -4.69
C GLU A 101 12.13 -17.42 -5.58
N GLN A 102 10.89 -17.78 -5.26
CA GLN A 102 9.71 -17.46 -6.07
C GLN A 102 8.97 -16.24 -5.55
N LEU A 103 8.89 -16.07 -4.22
CA LEU A 103 8.18 -14.99 -3.55
C LEU A 103 9.11 -14.20 -2.64
N SER A 104 8.74 -12.98 -2.41
CA SER A 104 9.22 -12.16 -1.30
C SER A 104 8.01 -11.69 -0.51
N PHE A 105 8.15 -11.42 0.77
CA PHE A 105 7.03 -10.91 1.56
C PHE A 105 7.41 -9.75 2.47
N GLY A 106 6.42 -8.96 2.83
CA GLY A 106 6.47 -7.92 3.85
C GLY A 106 5.29 -8.07 4.80
N VAL A 107 5.38 -7.49 5.99
CA VAL A 107 4.29 -7.47 6.96
C VAL A 107 3.86 -6.04 7.23
N LEU A 108 2.55 -5.79 7.17
CA LEU A 108 1.93 -4.52 7.55
C LEU A 108 1.26 -4.72 8.91
N SER A 109 1.79 -4.07 9.93
CA SER A 109 1.41 -4.25 11.34
C SER A 109 1.31 -2.91 12.05
N ASN A 110 0.56 -2.86 13.14
CA ASN A 110 0.60 -1.73 14.07
C ASN A 110 1.80 -1.81 15.04
N GLY A 111 2.51 -2.93 15.05
CA GLY A 111 3.74 -3.14 15.82
C GLY A 111 3.55 -3.49 17.30
N SER A 112 2.31 -3.63 17.78
CA SER A 112 2.06 -3.85 19.22
C SER A 112 2.45 -5.23 19.73
N PHE A 113 2.57 -6.21 18.84
CA PHE A 113 2.95 -7.60 19.15
C PHE A 113 4.38 -7.94 18.69
N LEU A 114 5.15 -6.95 18.24
CA LEU A 114 6.52 -7.17 17.79
C LEU A 114 7.50 -7.00 18.96
N ASP A 115 7.92 -8.10 19.52
CA ASP A 115 9.02 -8.25 20.45
C ASP A 115 10.28 -8.83 19.75
N GLU A 116 11.34 -9.04 20.50
CA GLU A 116 12.60 -9.60 19.96
C GLU A 116 12.43 -10.99 19.37
N ASP A 117 11.57 -11.83 19.95
CA ASP A 117 11.38 -13.21 19.48
C ASP A 117 10.60 -13.25 18.18
N ARG A 118 9.56 -12.44 18.04
CA ARG A 118 8.84 -12.26 16.77
C ARG A 118 9.74 -11.69 15.69
N ILE A 119 10.64 -10.76 16.03
CA ILE A 119 11.62 -10.19 15.11
C ILE A 119 12.62 -11.26 14.63
N LYS A 120 13.06 -12.17 15.49
CA LYS A 120 13.91 -13.30 15.12
C LYS A 120 13.20 -14.24 14.13
N VAL A 121 11.92 -14.55 14.35
CA VAL A 121 11.09 -15.36 13.42
C VAL A 121 10.98 -14.67 12.07
N LEU A 122 10.64 -13.39 12.02
CA LEU A 122 10.58 -12.60 10.78
C LEU A 122 11.90 -12.62 10.02
N LYS A 123 13.02 -12.45 10.72
CA LYS A 123 14.36 -12.46 10.13
C LYS A 123 14.73 -13.83 9.57
N ARG A 124 14.47 -14.90 10.32
CA ARG A 124 14.72 -16.29 9.89
C ARG A 124 14.01 -16.59 8.58
N ASN A 125 12.79 -16.12 8.43
CA ASN A 125 11.94 -16.33 7.25
C ASN A 125 12.20 -15.34 6.11
N GLY A 126 13.18 -14.46 6.22
CA GLY A 126 13.60 -13.58 5.14
C GLY A 126 12.61 -12.45 4.82
N VAL A 127 11.89 -11.92 5.83
CA VAL A 127 10.98 -10.78 5.63
C VAL A 127 11.70 -9.62 4.93
N ALA A 128 11.11 -9.10 3.88
CA ALA A 128 11.71 -8.02 3.10
C ALA A 128 11.65 -6.67 3.83
N PHE A 129 10.57 -6.43 4.56
CA PHE A 129 10.35 -5.24 5.39
C PHE A 129 9.17 -5.47 6.34
N VAL A 130 9.11 -4.67 7.39
CA VAL A 130 7.90 -4.47 8.19
C VAL A 130 7.45 -3.03 8.03
N GLN A 131 6.18 -2.85 7.67
CA GLN A 131 5.57 -1.54 7.57
C GLN A 131 4.73 -1.26 8.80
N LEU A 132 5.07 -0.18 9.48
CA LEU A 132 4.33 0.40 10.59
C LEU A 132 3.64 1.69 10.14
N SER A 133 2.83 2.30 11.00
CA SER A 133 2.09 3.50 10.64
C SER A 133 2.30 4.62 11.65
N ILE A 134 2.57 5.84 11.14
CA ILE A 134 2.60 7.08 11.94
C ILE A 134 1.86 8.17 11.17
N ASP A 135 0.81 8.74 11.76
CA ASP A 135 -0.12 9.65 11.09
C ASP A 135 -0.12 11.08 11.64
N GLY A 136 0.98 11.53 12.22
CA GLY A 136 1.11 12.90 12.72
C GLY A 136 2.23 13.05 13.74
N ASN A 137 2.22 14.18 14.46
CA ASN A 137 2.96 14.28 15.70
C ASN A 137 2.33 13.33 16.75
N ARG A 138 2.91 13.25 17.95
CA ARG A 138 2.45 12.35 19.00
C ARG A 138 0.95 12.52 19.30
N GLU A 139 0.51 13.73 19.53
CA GLU A 139 -0.86 14.05 19.90
C GLU A 139 -1.87 13.64 18.82
N ILE A 140 -1.62 14.03 17.58
CA ILE A 140 -2.50 13.71 16.45
C ILE A 140 -2.49 12.21 16.16
N HIS A 141 -1.32 11.57 16.16
CA HIS A 141 -1.22 10.13 15.92
C HIS A 141 -1.99 9.35 16.99
N ASP A 142 -1.75 9.64 18.26
CA ASP A 142 -2.40 8.95 19.37
C ASP A 142 -3.92 9.18 19.39
N SER A 143 -4.38 10.37 19.00
CA SER A 143 -5.82 10.66 18.85
C SER A 143 -6.52 9.88 17.75
N LEU A 144 -5.77 9.52 16.70
CA LEU A 144 -6.28 8.74 15.55
C LEU A 144 -6.22 7.22 15.79
N ARG A 145 -5.29 6.74 16.61
CA ARG A 145 -5.01 5.31 16.82
C ARG A 145 -5.26 4.85 18.25
N ALA A 146 -4.34 5.14 19.16
CA ALA A 146 -4.45 4.84 20.57
C ALA A 146 -3.42 5.64 21.37
N PRO A 147 -3.69 5.97 22.66
CA PRO A 147 -2.74 6.63 23.52
C PRO A 147 -1.41 5.86 23.64
N GLY A 148 -0.27 6.56 23.47
CA GLY A 148 1.08 6.00 23.57
C GLY A 148 1.54 5.21 22.33
N ASP A 149 0.72 5.12 21.29
CA ASP A 149 1.03 4.36 20.07
C ASP A 149 2.21 4.97 19.29
N TYR A 150 2.32 6.29 19.29
CA TYR A 150 3.40 7.01 18.59
C TYR A 150 4.79 6.55 19.04
N ASP A 151 5.02 6.56 20.37
CA ASP A 151 6.31 6.19 20.93
C ASP A 151 6.59 4.70 20.81
N ARG A 152 5.56 3.87 20.99
CA ARG A 152 5.66 2.43 20.77
C ARG A 152 6.09 2.12 19.34
N THR A 153 5.42 2.71 18.37
CA THR A 153 5.71 2.50 16.95
C THR A 153 7.15 2.89 16.58
N LEU A 154 7.64 4.03 17.08
CA LEU A 154 9.02 4.45 16.86
C LEU A 154 10.05 3.52 17.52
N ARG A 155 9.78 3.03 18.74
CA ARG A 155 10.65 2.02 19.39
C ARG A 155 10.68 0.72 18.62
N THR A 156 9.52 0.21 18.19
CA THR A 156 9.41 -1.00 17.36
C THR A 156 10.14 -0.84 16.03
N ALA A 157 9.98 0.30 15.35
CA ALA A 157 10.69 0.57 14.10
C ALA A 157 12.21 0.58 14.29
N LYS A 158 12.70 1.20 15.37
CA LYS A 158 14.14 1.18 15.71
C LYS A 158 14.63 -0.23 15.98
N MET A 159 13.88 -1.02 16.73
CA MET A 159 14.23 -2.41 17.07
C MET A 159 14.33 -3.29 15.79
N LEU A 160 13.38 -3.14 14.85
CA LEU A 160 13.45 -3.81 13.54
C LEU A 160 14.75 -3.47 12.80
N GLU A 161 15.09 -2.18 12.71
CA GLU A 161 16.31 -1.71 12.02
C GLU A 161 17.60 -2.20 12.70
N GLN A 162 17.61 -2.29 14.04
CA GLN A 162 18.74 -2.83 14.80
C GLN A 162 18.97 -4.32 14.53
N HIS A 163 17.89 -5.08 14.27
CA HIS A 163 17.96 -6.49 13.89
C HIS A 163 18.19 -6.72 12.38
N GLY A 164 18.38 -5.65 11.61
CA GLY A 164 18.63 -5.71 10.16
C GLY A 164 17.35 -5.94 9.31
N ILE A 165 16.19 -5.74 9.88
CA ILE A 165 14.90 -5.74 9.16
C ILE A 165 14.55 -4.30 8.81
N ARG A 166 14.30 -4.03 7.52
CA ARG A 166 13.90 -2.70 7.05
C ARG A 166 12.55 -2.30 7.62
N ALA A 167 12.50 -1.21 8.37
CA ALA A 167 11.27 -0.61 8.84
C ALA A 167 10.77 0.43 7.83
N TYR A 168 9.49 0.35 7.46
CA TYR A 168 8.81 1.35 6.65
C TYR A 168 7.74 2.04 7.47
N ILE A 169 7.62 3.35 7.33
CA ILE A 169 6.52 4.11 7.91
C ILE A 169 5.55 4.52 6.81
N SER A 170 4.28 4.21 7.03
CA SER A 170 3.14 4.67 6.24
C SER A 170 2.49 5.86 6.97
N PHE A 171 2.20 6.92 6.23
CA PHE A 171 1.48 8.10 6.72
C PHE A 171 0.20 8.29 5.91
N THR A 172 -0.95 8.14 6.55
CA THR A 172 -2.26 8.40 5.91
C THR A 172 -2.60 9.88 6.05
N ALA A 173 -2.38 10.63 4.98
CA ALA A 173 -2.56 12.08 4.96
C ALA A 173 -4.02 12.48 4.83
N ASN A 174 -4.46 13.41 5.66
CA ASN A 174 -5.74 14.07 5.61
C ASN A 174 -5.59 15.58 5.89
N ARG A 175 -6.68 16.37 5.83
CA ARG A 175 -6.66 17.83 6.03
C ARG A 175 -6.09 18.25 7.39
N SER A 176 -6.25 17.45 8.43
CA SER A 176 -5.82 17.80 9.79
C SER A 176 -4.37 17.45 10.09
N ASN A 177 -3.75 16.53 9.34
CA ASN A 177 -2.46 15.97 9.72
C ASN A 177 -1.33 16.15 8.70
N TYR A 178 -1.59 16.44 7.41
CA TYR A 178 -0.55 16.51 6.38
C TYR A 178 0.58 17.49 6.71
N ILE A 179 0.31 18.52 7.48
CA ILE A 179 1.30 19.52 7.92
C ILE A 179 2.40 18.93 8.80
N TYR A 180 2.13 17.81 9.48
CA TYR A 180 3.08 17.11 10.36
C TYR A 180 4.00 16.13 9.63
N LEU A 181 3.80 15.90 8.32
CA LEU A 181 4.61 14.98 7.54
C LEU A 181 6.13 15.28 7.58
N PRO A 182 6.58 16.57 7.53
CA PRO A 182 8.00 16.89 7.69
C PRO A 182 8.56 16.53 9.06
N GLN A 183 7.75 16.65 10.13
CA GLN A 183 8.14 16.26 11.47
C GLN A 183 8.29 14.74 11.61
N VAL A 184 7.35 13.97 11.02
CA VAL A 184 7.46 12.51 10.96
C VAL A 184 8.70 12.08 10.16
N ALA A 185 9.02 12.75 9.06
CA ALA A 185 10.24 12.50 8.29
C ALA A 185 11.50 12.74 9.14
N SER A 186 11.51 13.79 9.96
CA SER A 186 12.61 14.07 10.89
C SER A 186 12.74 12.97 11.95
N ALA A 187 11.62 12.50 12.51
CA ALA A 187 11.62 11.37 13.45
C ALA A 187 12.17 10.08 12.76
N CYS A 188 11.72 9.77 11.55
CA CYS A 188 12.24 8.62 10.79
C CYS A 188 13.77 8.68 10.64
N ARG A 189 14.31 9.84 10.29
CA ARG A 189 15.78 10.05 10.18
C ARG A 189 16.48 9.85 11.51
N LYS A 190 15.95 10.43 12.59
CA LYS A 190 16.51 10.29 13.94
C LYS A 190 16.60 8.83 14.39
N TYR A 191 15.60 8.03 14.05
CA TYR A 191 15.52 6.61 14.42
C TYR A 191 16.16 5.67 13.38
N GLY A 192 16.73 6.20 12.29
CA GLY A 192 17.35 5.42 11.23
C GLY A 192 16.40 4.51 10.45
N ILE A 193 15.14 4.90 10.35
CA ILE A 193 14.09 4.15 9.67
C ILE A 193 14.34 4.21 8.15
N THR A 194 14.27 3.06 7.48
CA THR A 194 14.64 2.94 6.07
C THR A 194 13.75 3.76 5.14
N LYS A 195 12.42 3.82 5.38
CA LYS A 195 11.50 4.44 4.42
C LYS A 195 10.29 5.09 5.08
N LEU A 196 9.95 6.29 4.60
CA LEU A 196 8.67 6.94 4.84
C LEU A 196 7.96 7.14 3.50
N TRP A 197 6.68 6.82 3.45
CA TRP A 197 5.81 7.15 2.33
C TRP A 197 4.45 7.63 2.85
N THR A 198 3.76 8.40 2.03
CA THR A 198 2.45 8.95 2.38
C THR A 198 1.45 8.73 1.26
N ASP A 199 0.20 8.54 1.63
CA ASP A 199 -0.92 8.48 0.71
C ASP A 199 -2.10 9.25 1.31
N ARG A 200 -3.02 9.71 0.47
CA ARG A 200 -4.22 10.42 0.92
C ARG A 200 -5.21 9.46 1.55
N LEU A 201 -5.91 9.90 2.59
CA LEU A 201 -7.07 9.22 3.14
C LEU A 201 -8.06 8.90 2.02
N VAL A 202 -8.51 7.64 1.97
CA VAL A 202 -9.65 7.20 1.15
C VAL A 202 -10.81 6.98 2.11
N PRO A 203 -11.95 7.67 1.95
CA PRO A 203 -13.07 7.64 2.90
C PRO A 203 -13.91 6.37 2.68
N ILE A 204 -13.42 5.24 3.18
CA ILE A 204 -14.09 3.94 3.17
C ILE A 204 -13.93 3.26 4.52
N GLY A 205 -14.76 2.27 4.82
CA GLY A 205 -14.80 1.59 6.11
C GLY A 205 -15.11 2.56 7.25
N THR A 206 -14.45 2.42 8.41
CA THR A 206 -14.59 3.39 9.51
C THR A 206 -14.22 4.81 9.07
N GLY A 207 -13.30 4.94 8.11
CA GLY A 207 -12.89 6.22 7.54
C GLY A 207 -13.97 6.95 6.74
N GLU A 208 -15.12 6.35 6.43
CA GLU A 208 -16.25 7.02 5.78
C GLU A 208 -16.77 8.22 6.57
N GLN A 209 -16.65 8.18 7.90
CA GLN A 209 -17.01 9.28 8.79
C GLN A 209 -16.08 10.50 8.68
N LEU A 210 -14.95 10.37 7.96
CA LEU A 210 -13.93 11.40 7.80
C LEU A 210 -13.93 12.05 6.39
N GLN A 211 -15.06 12.06 5.71
CA GLN A 211 -15.21 12.62 4.35
C GLN A 211 -14.70 14.06 4.27
N GLU A 212 -15.00 14.89 5.26
CA GLU A 212 -14.57 16.29 5.36
C GLU A 212 -13.05 16.47 5.49
N LEU A 213 -12.35 15.42 5.95
CA LEU A 213 -10.90 15.42 6.11
C LEU A 213 -10.16 14.97 4.84
N VAL A 214 -10.85 14.58 3.79
CA VAL A 214 -10.23 14.17 2.53
C VAL A 214 -9.49 15.34 1.89
N ILE A 215 -8.26 15.09 1.43
CA ILE A 215 -7.46 16.07 0.67
C ILE A 215 -8.03 16.15 -0.75
N THR A 216 -8.75 17.23 -1.02
CA THR A 216 -9.32 17.58 -2.32
C THR A 216 -8.39 18.52 -3.09
N LYS A 217 -8.78 18.96 -4.28
CA LYS A 217 -7.96 19.78 -5.18
C LYS A 217 -7.48 21.12 -4.58
N ASP A 218 -8.23 21.66 -3.63
CA ASP A 218 -7.91 22.93 -2.94
C ASP A 218 -6.73 22.78 -1.94
N VAL A 219 -6.63 21.63 -1.25
CA VAL A 219 -5.57 21.34 -0.25
C VAL A 219 -4.39 20.60 -0.86
N LEU A 220 -4.58 19.97 -2.03
CA LEU A 220 -3.52 19.19 -2.66
C LEU A 220 -2.20 19.95 -2.82
N PRO A 221 -2.17 21.22 -3.26
CA PRO A 221 -0.90 21.98 -3.41
C PRO A 221 -0.13 22.06 -2.09
N GLU A 222 -0.80 22.32 -0.98
CA GLU A 222 -0.15 22.41 0.34
C GLU A 222 0.36 21.05 0.83
N TYR A 223 -0.39 19.98 0.59
CA TYR A 223 0.08 18.62 0.86
C TYR A 223 1.33 18.27 0.03
N LEU A 224 1.39 18.66 -1.24
CA LEU A 224 2.57 18.46 -2.09
C LEU A 224 3.78 19.24 -1.58
N LYS A 225 3.60 20.48 -1.09
CA LYS A 225 4.65 21.26 -0.43
C LYS A 225 5.15 20.55 0.84
N ALA A 226 4.24 19.96 1.63
CA ALA A 226 4.62 19.19 2.82
C ALA A 226 5.45 17.95 2.47
N ILE A 227 5.09 17.23 1.39
CA ILE A 227 5.90 16.11 0.90
C ILE A 227 7.30 16.58 0.49
N LYS A 228 7.39 17.63 -0.32
CA LYS A 228 8.68 18.19 -0.76
C LYS A 228 9.54 18.61 0.43
N LYS A 229 8.95 19.26 1.44
CA LYS A 229 9.65 19.60 2.69
C LYS A 229 10.09 18.35 3.46
N ALA A 230 9.27 17.30 3.50
CA ALA A 230 9.61 16.02 4.12
C ALA A 230 10.76 15.31 3.39
N GLN A 231 10.85 15.41 2.06
CA GLN A 231 11.97 14.86 1.27
C GLN A 231 13.30 15.53 1.63
N GLY A 232 13.25 16.79 2.07
CA GLY A 232 14.42 17.55 2.50
C GLY A 232 15.29 18.05 1.35
N THR A 233 16.37 18.73 1.72
CA THR A 233 17.38 19.25 0.79
C THR A 233 18.40 18.17 0.40
N TRP A 234 19.30 18.45 -0.53
CA TRP A 234 20.42 17.58 -0.88
C TRP A 234 21.32 17.29 0.33
N VAL A 235 21.54 18.26 1.22
CA VAL A 235 22.27 18.07 2.47
C VAL A 235 21.58 17.06 3.37
N THR A 236 20.26 17.19 3.53
CA THR A 236 19.47 16.23 4.32
C THR A 236 19.60 14.81 3.76
N LYS A 237 19.54 14.67 2.43
CA LYS A 237 19.65 13.35 1.76
C LYS A 237 21.05 12.76 1.91
N LEU A 238 22.08 13.59 1.93
CA LEU A 238 23.48 13.15 2.16
C LEU A 238 23.67 12.67 3.60
N LEU A 239 23.26 13.49 4.58
CA LEU A 239 23.44 13.19 6.01
C LEU A 239 22.60 11.99 6.49
N TYR A 240 21.43 11.81 5.91
CA TYR A 240 20.47 10.76 6.30
C TYR A 240 20.14 9.84 5.10
N SER A 241 21.16 9.42 4.37
CA SER A 241 21.04 8.61 3.15
C SER A 241 20.24 7.30 3.34
N LYS A 242 20.22 6.75 4.56
CA LYS A 242 19.45 5.56 4.90
C LYS A 242 17.94 5.79 4.80
N THR A 243 17.42 6.97 5.21
CA THR A 243 15.99 7.24 5.25
C THR A 243 15.50 7.84 3.94
N GLN A 244 14.69 7.09 3.22
CA GLN A 244 14.07 7.52 1.98
C GLN A 244 12.66 8.04 2.23
N VAL A 245 12.37 9.28 1.82
CA VAL A 245 11.00 9.83 1.77
C VAL A 245 10.52 9.78 0.33
N THR A 246 9.60 8.86 0.03
CA THR A 246 9.17 8.59 -1.36
C THR A 246 7.85 9.29 -1.69
N ALA A 247 7.72 9.74 -2.95
CA ALA A 247 6.53 10.39 -3.49
C ALA A 247 6.01 9.62 -4.73
N ASN A 248 5.79 8.31 -4.56
CA ASN A 248 5.36 7.40 -5.62
C ASN A 248 3.88 7.00 -5.46
N ARG A 249 3.02 7.99 -5.25
CA ARG A 249 1.56 7.81 -5.15
C ARG A 249 0.83 8.81 -6.05
N ALA A 250 -0.47 8.59 -6.24
CA ALA A 250 -1.29 9.40 -7.13
C ALA A 250 -1.13 10.90 -6.89
N LEU A 251 -0.91 11.65 -7.95
CA LEU A 251 -0.76 13.10 -8.01
C LEU A 251 0.50 13.67 -7.32
N GLN A 252 1.26 12.89 -6.56
CA GLN A 252 2.44 13.38 -5.83
C GLN A 252 3.54 13.90 -6.77
N PHE A 253 3.65 13.34 -7.98
CA PHE A 253 4.59 13.81 -9.02
C PHE A 253 4.33 15.25 -9.47
N LEU A 254 3.18 15.83 -9.15
CA LEU A 254 2.84 17.22 -9.54
C LEU A 254 3.61 18.27 -8.71
N GLY A 255 4.16 17.91 -7.56
CA GLY A 255 4.85 18.89 -6.71
C GLY A 255 5.98 18.33 -5.85
N ALA A 256 6.22 17.02 -5.89
CA ALA A 256 7.28 16.35 -5.15
C ALA A 256 8.20 15.58 -6.11
N GLU A 257 9.42 15.27 -5.65
CA GLU A 257 10.33 14.43 -6.43
C GLU A 257 9.80 12.99 -6.46
N GLY A 258 9.44 12.51 -7.63
CA GLY A 258 8.93 11.16 -7.84
C GLY A 258 8.56 10.92 -9.30
N SER A 259 8.31 9.67 -9.65
CA SER A 259 7.86 9.26 -10.98
C SER A 259 6.35 9.49 -11.15
N ILE A 260 5.91 9.65 -12.39
CA ILE A 260 4.48 9.73 -12.72
C ILE A 260 3.82 8.42 -12.26
N TYR A 261 2.82 8.55 -11.40
CA TYR A 261 2.10 7.42 -10.84
C TYR A 261 1.02 6.91 -11.79
N SER A 262 0.99 5.59 -11.98
CA SER A 262 -0.15 4.86 -12.53
C SER A 262 -0.71 3.92 -11.47
N CYS A 263 -2.03 3.90 -11.28
CA CYS A 263 -2.66 3.02 -10.29
C CYS A 263 -2.38 1.55 -10.61
N SER A 264 -1.94 0.81 -9.60
CA SER A 264 -1.59 -0.62 -9.72
C SER A 264 -2.78 -1.57 -9.50
N ALA A 265 -3.92 -1.06 -9.00
CA ALA A 265 -5.10 -1.86 -8.71
C ALA A 265 -5.54 -2.69 -9.93
N GLY A 266 -5.71 -3.99 -9.75
CA GLY A 266 -6.11 -4.93 -10.80
C GLY A 266 -5.08 -5.16 -11.92
N LYS A 267 -3.96 -4.43 -11.92
CA LYS A 267 -2.85 -4.61 -12.87
C LYS A 267 -1.76 -5.48 -12.28
N SER A 268 -1.06 -4.95 -11.31
CA SER A 268 -0.01 -5.65 -10.57
C SER A 268 -0.35 -5.82 -9.09
N LEU A 269 -1.41 -5.19 -8.59
CA LEU A 269 -1.92 -5.33 -7.24
C LEU A 269 -3.22 -6.13 -7.26
N ILE A 270 -3.26 -7.14 -6.41
CA ILE A 270 -4.42 -7.98 -6.11
C ILE A 270 -4.61 -7.95 -4.60
N THR A 271 -5.83 -8.00 -4.12
CA THR A 271 -6.14 -8.17 -2.69
C THR A 271 -6.99 -9.40 -2.50
N VAL A 272 -6.65 -10.20 -1.49
CA VAL A 272 -7.51 -11.25 -0.94
C VAL A 272 -7.78 -10.88 0.51
N ASP A 273 -9.03 -10.91 0.91
CA ASP A 273 -9.41 -10.64 2.29
C ASP A 273 -9.49 -11.91 3.16
N GLU A 274 -9.82 -11.75 4.42
CA GLU A 274 -9.92 -12.83 5.40
C GLU A 274 -11.06 -13.82 5.17
N PHE A 275 -11.88 -13.59 4.13
CA PHE A 275 -12.98 -14.46 3.69
C PHE A 275 -12.68 -15.16 2.37
N GLY A 276 -11.48 -14.95 1.83
CA GLY A 276 -11.09 -15.44 0.51
C GLY A 276 -11.62 -14.59 -0.65
N GLN A 277 -12.29 -13.45 -0.38
CA GLN A 277 -12.81 -12.58 -1.43
C GLN A 277 -11.67 -11.86 -2.15
N VAL A 278 -11.71 -11.89 -3.47
CA VAL A 278 -10.70 -11.26 -4.34
C VAL A 278 -11.18 -9.90 -4.82
N MET A 279 -10.33 -8.90 -4.70
CA MET A 279 -10.60 -7.55 -5.17
C MET A 279 -9.36 -6.89 -5.78
N PRO A 280 -9.49 -5.88 -6.65
CA PRO A 280 -8.35 -5.20 -7.28
C PRO A 280 -7.46 -4.44 -6.30
N CYS A 281 -8.05 -3.93 -5.21
CA CYS A 281 -7.37 -3.16 -4.17
C CYS A 281 -8.24 -3.10 -2.92
N ARG A 282 -7.64 -3.25 -1.75
CA ARG A 282 -8.34 -3.10 -0.45
C ARG A 282 -9.11 -1.77 -0.29
N ARG A 283 -8.65 -0.71 -0.98
CA ARG A 283 -9.27 0.62 -0.96
C ARG A 283 -10.26 0.84 -2.13
N MET A 284 -10.57 -0.22 -2.86
CA MET A 284 -11.58 -0.28 -3.90
C MET A 284 -12.24 -1.67 -3.79
N PRO A 285 -13.15 -1.86 -2.81
CA PRO A 285 -13.65 -3.17 -2.40
C PRO A 285 -14.73 -3.70 -3.37
N ILE A 286 -14.35 -3.88 -4.62
CA ILE A 286 -15.18 -4.54 -5.65
C ILE A 286 -14.85 -6.03 -5.59
N ILE A 287 -15.78 -6.84 -5.09
CA ILE A 287 -15.60 -8.29 -5.01
C ILE A 287 -15.68 -8.86 -6.43
N CYS A 288 -14.62 -9.57 -6.82
CA CYS A 288 -14.45 -10.14 -8.15
C CYS A 288 -14.50 -11.69 -8.17
N GLY A 289 -14.68 -12.31 -7.02
CA GLY A 289 -14.73 -13.76 -6.85
C GLY A 289 -14.22 -14.17 -5.47
N ASN A 290 -14.13 -15.47 -5.23
CA ASN A 290 -13.62 -16.04 -3.98
C ASN A 290 -12.63 -17.17 -4.28
N VAL A 291 -11.44 -17.11 -3.69
CA VAL A 291 -10.37 -18.13 -3.89
C VAL A 291 -10.72 -19.51 -3.34
N LEU A 292 -11.76 -19.61 -2.50
CA LEU A 292 -12.28 -20.90 -2.01
C LEU A 292 -13.23 -21.56 -3.01
N GLU A 293 -13.73 -20.82 -3.99
CA GLU A 293 -14.72 -21.28 -4.97
C GLU A 293 -14.10 -21.47 -6.36
N GLU A 294 -13.12 -20.61 -6.70
CA GLU A 294 -12.43 -20.67 -7.98
C GLU A 294 -10.97 -20.19 -7.87
N PRO A 295 -10.06 -20.72 -8.71
CA PRO A 295 -8.64 -20.36 -8.64
C PRO A 295 -8.39 -18.86 -8.79
N LEU A 296 -7.48 -18.29 -7.96
CA LEU A 296 -7.06 -16.89 -8.02
C LEU A 296 -6.60 -16.47 -9.43
N GLU A 297 -5.96 -17.39 -10.14
CA GLU A 297 -5.49 -17.18 -11.51
C GLU A 297 -6.64 -16.88 -12.45
N LYS A 298 -7.74 -17.65 -12.40
CA LYS A 298 -8.92 -17.45 -13.23
C LYS A 298 -9.55 -16.09 -12.95
N ILE A 299 -9.77 -15.76 -11.66
CA ILE A 299 -10.31 -14.46 -11.26
C ILE A 299 -9.44 -13.32 -11.82
N TYR A 300 -8.11 -13.40 -11.64
CA TYR A 300 -7.21 -12.35 -12.11
C TYR A 300 -7.24 -12.15 -13.63
N PHE A 301 -7.20 -13.24 -14.40
CA PHE A 301 -7.11 -13.12 -15.86
C PHE A 301 -8.45 -12.84 -16.53
N GLU A 302 -9.55 -13.34 -16.02
CA GLU A 302 -10.83 -13.42 -16.74
C GLU A 302 -11.90 -12.46 -16.22
N HIS A 303 -11.89 -12.09 -14.91
CA HIS A 303 -12.94 -11.25 -14.38
C HIS A 303 -12.92 -9.84 -14.99
N ASP A 304 -14.08 -9.35 -15.44
CA ASP A 304 -14.26 -8.11 -16.21
C ASP A 304 -13.64 -6.87 -15.53
N VAL A 305 -13.73 -6.75 -14.22
CA VAL A 305 -13.13 -5.61 -13.47
C VAL A 305 -11.62 -5.63 -13.59
N PHE A 306 -10.98 -6.80 -13.44
CA PHE A 306 -9.53 -6.93 -13.61
C PHE A 306 -9.12 -6.65 -15.06
N VAL A 307 -9.88 -7.16 -16.04
CA VAL A 307 -9.66 -6.91 -17.47
C VAL A 307 -9.79 -5.41 -17.76
N ALA A 308 -10.85 -4.75 -17.26
CA ALA A 308 -11.07 -3.31 -17.46
C ALA A 308 -9.94 -2.46 -16.86
N LEU A 309 -9.46 -2.78 -15.64
CA LEU A 309 -8.37 -2.06 -14.98
C LEU A 309 -7.03 -2.20 -15.70
N ARG A 310 -6.81 -3.30 -16.45
CA ARG A 310 -5.60 -3.51 -17.28
C ARG A 310 -5.65 -2.75 -18.60
N ARG A 311 -6.85 -2.36 -19.09
CA ARG A 311 -6.97 -1.50 -20.28
C ARG A 311 -6.26 -0.17 -20.04
N LYS A 312 -5.73 0.39 -21.12
CA LYS A 312 -5.03 1.68 -21.08
C LYS A 312 -6.01 2.87 -21.25
N ASP A 313 -7.22 2.76 -20.72
CA ASP A 313 -8.25 3.78 -20.86
C ASP A 313 -7.89 5.07 -20.14
N ILE A 314 -8.12 6.19 -20.83
CA ILE A 314 -7.93 7.54 -20.29
C ILE A 314 -9.33 8.11 -20.00
N PRO A 315 -9.61 8.56 -18.76
CA PRO A 315 -10.88 9.21 -18.46
C PRO A 315 -11.14 10.42 -19.36
N LYS A 316 -12.39 10.63 -19.76
CA LYS A 316 -12.78 11.73 -20.68
C LYS A 316 -12.31 13.11 -20.18
N ASN A 317 -12.43 13.36 -18.89
CA ASN A 317 -11.97 14.60 -18.26
C ASN A 317 -10.44 14.71 -18.07
N CYS A 318 -9.69 13.72 -18.54
CA CYS A 318 -8.23 13.76 -18.65
C CYS A 318 -7.75 13.89 -20.11
N SER A 319 -8.66 13.98 -21.10
CA SER A 319 -8.31 14.20 -22.50
C SER A 319 -7.58 15.53 -22.66
N GLY A 320 -6.44 15.55 -23.37
CA GLY A 320 -5.59 16.75 -23.51
C GLY A 320 -4.62 17.02 -22.34
N CYS A 321 -4.70 16.31 -21.24
CA CYS A 321 -3.71 16.42 -20.17
C CYS A 321 -2.38 15.78 -20.60
N LYS A 322 -1.26 16.49 -20.50
CA LYS A 322 0.07 15.99 -20.87
C LYS A 322 0.53 14.76 -20.08
N TYR A 323 -0.08 14.48 -18.94
CA TYR A 323 0.21 13.32 -18.09
C TYR A 323 -0.76 12.15 -18.31
N SER A 324 -1.81 12.31 -19.14
CA SER A 324 -2.92 11.36 -19.26
C SER A 324 -2.47 9.95 -19.61
N TYR A 325 -1.52 9.81 -20.53
CA TYR A 325 -1.00 8.53 -20.98
C TYR A 325 -0.38 7.69 -19.85
N TYR A 326 0.32 8.33 -18.92
CA TYR A 326 0.98 7.66 -17.79
C TYR A 326 0.09 7.60 -16.54
N CYS A 327 -0.49 8.73 -16.15
CA CYS A 327 -1.30 8.87 -14.93
C CYS A 327 -2.64 8.15 -15.00
N ARG A 328 -3.30 8.18 -16.16
CA ARG A 328 -4.59 7.50 -16.43
C ARG A 328 -5.67 7.79 -15.40
N GLY A 329 -5.74 9.07 -14.95
CA GLY A 329 -6.75 9.54 -14.03
C GLY A 329 -6.43 9.34 -12.54
N GLY A 330 -5.18 9.10 -12.17
CA GLY A 330 -4.76 9.11 -10.76
C GLY A 330 -5.14 7.84 -9.98
N ALA A 331 -5.53 8.00 -8.71
CA ALA A 331 -5.88 6.89 -7.83
C ALA A 331 -7.31 6.42 -8.05
N LYS A 332 -7.48 5.20 -8.55
CA LYS A 332 -8.80 4.60 -8.80
C LYS A 332 -9.65 4.47 -7.52
N CYS A 333 -9.02 4.22 -6.37
CA CYS A 333 -9.72 4.15 -5.09
C CYS A 333 -10.31 5.49 -4.65
N GLN A 334 -9.63 6.62 -4.91
CA GLN A 334 -10.16 7.95 -4.60
C GLN A 334 -11.41 8.25 -5.44
N THR A 335 -11.35 7.91 -6.71
CA THR A 335 -12.48 8.08 -7.62
C THR A 335 -13.66 7.19 -7.23
N TYR A 336 -13.38 5.92 -6.97
CA TYR A 336 -14.39 4.94 -6.59
C TYR A 336 -15.12 5.33 -5.29
N ALA A 337 -14.37 5.77 -4.26
CA ALA A 337 -14.95 6.17 -2.99
C ALA A 337 -15.93 7.36 -3.10
N VAL A 338 -15.73 8.25 -4.10
CA VAL A 338 -16.57 9.42 -4.29
C VAL A 338 -17.75 9.15 -5.24
N SER A 339 -17.55 8.33 -6.27
CA SER A 339 -18.53 8.20 -7.38
C SER A 339 -19.02 6.77 -7.62
N GLY A 340 -18.52 5.77 -6.90
CA GLY A 340 -18.79 4.37 -7.20
C GLY A 340 -18.20 3.88 -8.54
N ASN A 341 -17.45 4.73 -9.25
CA ASN A 341 -16.95 4.45 -10.59
C ASN A 341 -15.45 4.76 -10.70
N PHE A 342 -14.64 3.77 -11.04
CA PHE A 342 -13.18 3.92 -11.18
C PHE A 342 -12.70 4.41 -12.55
N HIS A 343 -13.60 4.63 -13.51
CA HIS A 343 -13.25 5.11 -14.87
C HIS A 343 -13.11 6.63 -14.98
N GLN A 344 -13.34 7.36 -13.91
CA GLN A 344 -13.21 8.82 -13.88
C GLN A 344 -11.82 9.26 -13.40
N ALA A 345 -11.54 10.56 -13.51
CA ALA A 345 -10.34 11.15 -12.94
C ALA A 345 -10.42 11.28 -11.43
N ASP A 346 -9.26 11.22 -10.78
CA ASP A 346 -9.08 11.47 -9.35
C ASP A 346 -9.68 12.83 -8.96
N PRO A 347 -10.63 12.90 -8.02
CA PRO A 347 -11.31 14.13 -7.63
C PRO A 347 -10.37 15.18 -7.01
N GLY A 348 -9.21 14.74 -6.50
CA GLY A 348 -8.17 15.65 -6.00
C GLY A 348 -7.27 16.25 -7.10
N CYS A 349 -7.45 15.90 -8.38
CA CYS A 349 -6.58 16.39 -9.43
C CYS A 349 -6.88 17.86 -9.78
N PRO A 350 -5.89 18.79 -9.67
CA PRO A 350 -6.09 20.19 -10.01
C PRO A 350 -6.12 20.44 -11.51
N LEU A 351 -5.72 19.46 -12.34
CA LEU A 351 -5.61 19.59 -13.79
C LEU A 351 -6.89 19.13 -14.53
N THR A 352 -7.85 18.56 -13.83
CA THR A 352 -9.12 18.16 -14.44
C THR A 352 -9.97 19.38 -14.73
N THR A 353 -10.37 19.54 -15.98
CA THR A 353 -11.40 20.51 -16.34
C THR A 353 -12.74 19.99 -15.82
N THR A 354 -13.31 20.66 -14.85
CA THR A 354 -14.75 20.54 -14.55
C THR A 354 -15.53 21.00 -15.77
N ARG A 355 -16.04 20.08 -16.56
CA ARG A 355 -17.16 20.32 -17.46
C ARG A 355 -18.42 19.79 -16.83
#